data_c396ef37a32c3e2b06fbd14461841e10
#
_entry.id   c396ef37a32c3e2b06fbd14461841e10
#
_cell.length_a   1.000
_cell.length_b   1.000
_cell.length_c   1.000
_cell.angle_alpha   90.00
_cell.angle_beta   90.00
_cell.angle_gamma   90.00
#
_symmetry.space_group_name_H-M   'P 1'
#
loop_
_entity.id
_entity.type
_entity.pdbx_description
1 polymer ?
#
loop_
_entity_poly.entity_id
_entity_poly.type
_entity_poly.pdbx_seq_one_letter_code
_entity_poly.pdbx_strand_id
1 'polypeptide(L)'
;MSKAGLADQSIEELGAALRAGTVTAASLAGEVIAAQDALEPSLHAYRDRDDAYTRAQAAAADAAFAAKHELGVLQGLPVSAKDLYAVAGYETYAGTAHPLPMFTEEGPVVRAVRRQMAVISGKAHSVEWAFGGIGMNPHWDTPRNPWDAQDHRAPGGSSSGAGVSLWQGSAVAALGSD
;
A
#
# COMPACT_ATOMS: atom_id res chain seq x y z
N MET A 1 -7.65 15.78 -10.45
CA MET A 1 -8.12 14.38 -10.40
C MET A 1 -9.08 14.22 -9.22
N SER A 2 -10.11 13.38 -9.31
CA SER A 2 -10.96 13.05 -8.15
C SER A 2 -10.36 11.89 -7.38
N LYS A 3 -10.52 11.89 -6.05
CA LYS A 3 -10.19 10.75 -5.19
C LYS A 3 -11.07 9.55 -5.53
N ALA A 4 -10.57 8.36 -5.30
CA ALA A 4 -11.27 7.10 -5.55
C ALA A 4 -11.11 6.14 -4.36
N GLY A 5 -11.82 5.02 -4.38
CA GLY A 5 -11.70 3.96 -3.41
C GLY A 5 -11.83 4.45 -1.97
N LEU A 6 -10.82 4.13 -1.16
CA LEU A 6 -10.84 4.32 0.30
C LEU A 6 -10.26 5.66 0.77
N ALA A 7 -9.99 6.63 -0.13
CA ALA A 7 -9.23 7.86 0.17
C ALA A 7 -9.81 8.76 1.28
N ASP A 8 -11.11 8.68 1.53
CA ASP A 8 -11.81 9.51 2.52
C ASP A 8 -12.36 8.69 3.72
N GLN A 9 -11.95 7.42 3.85
CA GLN A 9 -12.40 6.54 4.93
C GLN A 9 -11.33 6.41 6.02
N SER A 10 -11.75 6.39 7.27
CA SER A 10 -10.83 6.23 8.40
C SER A 10 -10.58 4.74 8.72
N ILE A 11 -9.41 4.46 9.29
CA ILE A 11 -9.06 3.12 9.82
C ILE A 11 -10.09 2.65 10.85
N GLU A 12 -10.56 3.57 11.71
CA GLU A 12 -11.53 3.26 12.77
C GLU A 12 -12.87 2.84 12.20
N GLU A 13 -13.43 3.61 11.25
CA GLU A 13 -14.72 3.32 10.61
C GLU A 13 -14.69 2.01 9.84
N LEU A 14 -13.65 1.80 9.00
CA LEU A 14 -13.48 0.56 8.24
C LEU A 14 -13.26 -0.64 9.16
N GLY A 15 -12.43 -0.49 10.20
CA GLY A 15 -12.21 -1.54 11.18
C GLY A 15 -13.47 -1.91 11.95
N ALA A 16 -14.32 -0.94 12.29
CA ALA A 16 -15.64 -1.20 12.90
C ALA A 16 -16.58 -1.93 11.93
N ALA A 17 -16.61 -1.53 10.66
CA ALA A 17 -17.43 -2.15 9.62
C ALA A 17 -17.03 -3.60 9.33
N LEU A 18 -15.71 -3.89 9.29
CA LEU A 18 -15.17 -5.25 9.14
C LEU A 18 -15.58 -6.14 10.33
N ARG A 19 -15.43 -5.66 11.57
CA ARG A 19 -15.84 -6.40 12.77
C ARG A 19 -17.35 -6.64 12.83
N ALA A 20 -18.14 -5.67 12.38
CA ALA A 20 -19.59 -5.80 12.28
C ALA A 20 -20.05 -6.70 11.11
N GLY A 21 -19.16 -7.03 10.17
CA GLY A 21 -19.48 -7.80 8.98
C GLY A 21 -20.32 -7.03 7.95
N THR A 22 -20.41 -5.70 8.06
CA THR A 22 -21.09 -4.84 7.07
C THR A 22 -20.24 -4.57 5.84
N VAL A 23 -18.93 -4.74 5.97
CA VAL A 23 -17.91 -4.71 4.91
C VAL A 23 -17.04 -5.94 5.06
N THR A 24 -16.50 -6.47 3.97
CA THR A 24 -15.53 -7.57 3.98
C THR A 24 -14.16 -7.08 3.52
N ALA A 25 -13.08 -7.74 3.97
CA ALA A 25 -11.74 -7.46 3.47
C ALA A 25 -11.63 -7.72 1.96
N ALA A 26 -12.36 -8.72 1.46
CA ALA A 26 -12.45 -9.02 0.03
C ALA A 26 -13.09 -7.87 -0.76
N SER A 27 -14.13 -7.20 -0.22
CA SER A 27 -14.72 -6.02 -0.88
C SER A 27 -13.75 -4.84 -0.89
N LEU A 28 -13.03 -4.58 0.23
CA LEU A 28 -12.01 -3.52 0.28
C LEU A 28 -10.85 -3.80 -0.70
N ALA A 29 -10.40 -5.04 -0.80
CA ALA A 29 -9.39 -5.43 -1.80
C ALA A 29 -9.86 -5.18 -3.23
N GLY A 30 -11.16 -5.40 -3.52
CA GLY A 30 -11.76 -5.06 -4.80
C GLY A 30 -11.72 -3.57 -5.12
N GLU A 31 -12.05 -2.72 -4.14
CA GLU A 31 -11.98 -1.26 -4.27
C GLU A 31 -10.53 -0.77 -4.46
N VAL A 32 -9.58 -1.33 -3.72
CA VAL A 32 -8.15 -1.05 -3.86
C VAL A 32 -7.66 -1.34 -5.28
N ILE A 33 -7.96 -2.53 -5.80
CA ILE A 33 -7.53 -2.94 -7.14
C ILE A 33 -8.18 -2.03 -8.19
N ALA A 34 -9.47 -1.71 -8.05
CA ALA A 34 -10.16 -0.81 -8.97
C ALA A 34 -9.55 0.60 -8.95
N ALA A 35 -9.18 1.12 -7.77
CA ALA A 35 -8.51 2.42 -7.65
C ALA A 35 -7.11 2.39 -8.29
N GLN A 36 -6.36 1.31 -8.10
CA GLN A 36 -5.07 1.11 -8.76
C GLN A 36 -5.23 1.03 -10.28
N ASP A 37 -6.17 0.24 -10.80
CA ASP A 37 -6.41 0.12 -12.24
C ASP A 37 -6.76 1.48 -12.89
N ALA A 38 -7.56 2.29 -12.18
CA ALA A 38 -8.00 3.57 -12.69
C ALA A 38 -6.92 4.67 -12.63
N LEU A 39 -6.10 4.71 -11.59
CA LEU A 39 -5.25 5.86 -11.26
C LEU A 39 -3.75 5.57 -11.34
N GLU A 40 -3.31 4.32 -11.17
CA GLU A 40 -1.89 3.95 -11.20
C GLU A 40 -1.18 4.36 -12.50
N PRO A 41 -1.81 4.21 -13.69
CA PRO A 41 -1.19 4.63 -14.96
C PRO A 41 -0.82 6.13 -15.02
N SER A 42 -1.42 6.94 -14.15
CA SER A 42 -1.15 8.39 -14.10
C SER A 42 -0.44 8.84 -12.83
N LEU A 43 -0.58 8.12 -11.72
CA LEU A 43 -0.06 8.52 -10.42
C LEU A 43 1.25 7.83 -10.03
N HIS A 44 1.49 6.62 -10.52
CA HIS A 44 2.71 5.84 -10.26
C HIS A 44 3.02 5.71 -8.75
N ALA A 45 2.00 5.36 -7.94
CA ALA A 45 2.17 5.20 -6.50
C ALA A 45 2.96 3.94 -6.15
N TYR A 46 2.83 2.88 -6.98
CA TYR A 46 3.42 1.58 -6.72
C TYR A 46 4.50 1.22 -7.73
N ARG A 47 5.60 0.67 -7.24
CA ARG A 47 6.60 -0.01 -8.07
C ARG A 47 6.09 -1.40 -8.49
N ASP A 48 5.41 -2.08 -7.56
CA ASP A 48 4.93 -3.44 -7.79
C ASP A 48 3.64 -3.71 -7.02
N ARG A 49 2.74 -4.46 -7.64
CA ARG A 49 1.48 -4.93 -7.05
C ARG A 49 1.16 -6.34 -7.55
N ASP A 50 0.49 -7.11 -6.72
CA ASP A 50 -0.03 -8.43 -7.06
C ASP A 50 -1.47 -8.54 -6.59
N ASP A 51 -2.40 -8.45 -7.55
CA ASP A 51 -3.85 -8.47 -7.29
C ASP A 51 -4.31 -9.82 -6.74
N ALA A 52 -3.71 -10.93 -7.20
CA ALA A 52 -4.06 -12.26 -6.72
C ALA A 52 -3.61 -12.43 -5.26
N TYR A 53 -2.41 -11.95 -4.93
CA TYR A 53 -1.90 -11.96 -3.57
C TYR A 53 -2.71 -11.04 -2.64
N THR A 54 -3.07 -9.85 -3.09
CA THR A 54 -3.95 -8.93 -2.36
C THR A 54 -5.30 -9.58 -2.03
N ARG A 55 -5.94 -10.24 -3.01
CA ARG A 55 -7.19 -10.97 -2.80
C ARG A 55 -7.04 -12.16 -1.85
N ALA A 56 -5.94 -12.90 -1.94
CA ALA A 56 -5.68 -14.04 -1.06
C ALA A 56 -5.51 -13.61 0.41
N GLN A 57 -4.80 -12.50 0.66
CA GLN A 57 -4.67 -11.93 2.01
C GLN A 57 -6.03 -11.48 2.56
N ALA A 58 -6.84 -10.83 1.75
CA ALA A 58 -8.18 -10.38 2.14
C ALA A 58 -9.10 -11.56 2.50
N ALA A 59 -9.09 -12.61 1.69
CA ALA A 59 -9.86 -13.83 1.98
C ALA A 59 -9.44 -14.50 3.30
N ALA A 60 -8.14 -14.52 3.60
CA ALA A 60 -7.62 -15.03 4.87
C ALA A 60 -8.09 -14.17 6.07
N ALA A 61 -8.12 -12.84 5.93
CA ALA A 61 -8.63 -11.95 6.96
C ALA A 61 -10.14 -12.15 7.20
N ASP A 62 -10.93 -12.32 6.14
CA ASP A 62 -12.37 -12.60 6.23
C ASP A 62 -12.62 -13.96 6.93
N ALA A 63 -11.83 -14.97 6.63
CA ALA A 63 -11.92 -16.27 7.30
C ALA A 63 -11.61 -16.16 8.82
N ALA A 64 -10.65 -15.33 9.21
CA ALA A 64 -10.35 -15.09 10.62
C ALA A 64 -11.50 -14.34 11.32
N PHE A 65 -12.12 -13.33 10.69
CA PHE A 65 -13.31 -12.68 11.23
C PHE A 65 -14.49 -13.65 11.40
N ALA A 66 -14.73 -14.53 10.41
CA ALA A 66 -15.75 -15.56 10.49
C ALA A 66 -15.50 -16.53 11.65
N ALA A 67 -14.24 -16.84 11.95
CA ALA A 67 -13.82 -17.65 13.09
C ALA A 67 -13.80 -16.90 14.42
N LYS A 68 -14.21 -15.61 14.44
CA LYS A 68 -14.18 -14.73 15.62
C LYS A 68 -12.77 -14.48 16.18
N HIS A 69 -11.75 -14.52 15.30
CA HIS A 69 -10.38 -14.20 15.65
C HIS A 69 -10.11 -12.72 15.33
N GLU A 70 -10.00 -11.90 16.35
CA GLU A 70 -9.57 -10.51 16.26
C GLU A 70 -8.07 -10.43 16.54
N LEU A 71 -7.30 -9.93 15.57
CA LEU A 71 -5.83 -9.91 15.60
C LEU A 71 -5.23 -8.51 15.73
N GLY A 72 -6.05 -7.47 15.63
CA GLY A 72 -5.61 -6.09 15.79
C GLY A 72 -6.38 -5.10 14.93
N VAL A 73 -6.01 -3.83 15.08
CA VAL A 73 -6.72 -2.69 14.44
C VAL A 73 -6.58 -2.66 12.92
N LEU A 74 -5.53 -3.29 12.37
CA LEU A 74 -5.26 -3.33 10.93
C LEU A 74 -5.82 -4.58 10.25
N GLN A 75 -6.52 -5.46 10.96
CA GLN A 75 -7.03 -6.70 10.38
C GLN A 75 -7.95 -6.42 9.19
N GLY A 76 -7.64 -7.00 8.03
CA GLY A 76 -8.39 -6.84 6.79
C GLY A 76 -8.25 -5.48 6.10
N LEU A 77 -7.53 -4.53 6.70
CA LEU A 77 -7.34 -3.19 6.14
C LEU A 77 -6.19 -3.15 5.13
N PRO A 78 -6.36 -2.45 3.99
CA PRO A 78 -5.32 -2.28 2.98
C PRO A 78 -4.20 -1.37 3.46
N VAL A 79 -2.96 -1.85 3.33
CA VAL A 79 -1.74 -1.12 3.72
C VAL A 79 -0.73 -1.17 2.59
N SER A 80 -0.22 -0.02 2.14
CA SER A 80 0.91 0.02 1.22
C SER A 80 2.25 -0.05 1.98
N ALA A 81 3.25 -0.69 1.40
CA ALA A 81 4.57 -0.80 1.99
C ALA A 81 5.63 -0.15 1.10
N LYS A 82 6.36 0.85 1.62
CA LYS A 82 7.49 1.44 0.90
C LYS A 82 8.44 0.34 0.42
N ASP A 83 8.93 0.46 -0.79
CA ASP A 83 9.82 -0.54 -1.41
C ASP A 83 11.24 -0.61 -0.77
N LEU A 84 11.39 -0.09 0.41
CA LEU A 84 12.53 -0.30 1.31
C LEU A 84 12.32 -1.52 2.22
N TYR A 85 11.07 -1.86 2.51
CA TYR A 85 10.73 -2.98 3.38
C TYR A 85 10.65 -4.28 2.59
N ALA A 86 11.33 -5.33 3.06
CA ALA A 86 11.07 -6.67 2.57
C ALA A 86 9.64 -7.10 2.97
N VAL A 87 8.90 -7.59 1.98
CA VAL A 87 7.55 -8.14 2.15
C VAL A 87 7.53 -9.48 1.42
N ALA A 88 7.15 -10.55 2.11
CA ALA A 88 7.07 -11.87 1.51
C ALA A 88 6.11 -11.86 0.30
N GLY A 89 6.56 -12.45 -0.80
CA GLY A 89 5.85 -12.44 -2.07
C GLY A 89 6.29 -11.32 -3.03
N TYR A 90 7.10 -10.36 -2.58
CA TYR A 90 7.63 -9.27 -3.39
C TYR A 90 9.16 -9.21 -3.34
N GLU A 91 9.77 -8.83 -4.43
CA GLU A 91 11.18 -8.40 -4.43
C GLU A 91 11.32 -7.00 -3.81
N THR A 92 12.47 -6.74 -3.20
CA THR A 92 12.81 -5.42 -2.66
C THR A 92 13.88 -4.76 -3.52
N TYR A 93 13.60 -3.55 -4.01
CA TYR A 93 14.52 -2.76 -4.83
C TYR A 93 15.12 -1.57 -4.07
N ALA A 94 14.46 -1.09 -3.03
CA ALA A 94 14.83 0.16 -2.33
C ALA A 94 15.03 1.34 -3.29
N GLY A 95 14.22 1.40 -4.35
CA GLY A 95 14.30 2.41 -5.39
C GLY A 95 15.46 2.25 -6.39
N THR A 96 16.30 1.22 -6.29
CA THR A 96 17.39 0.92 -7.23
C THR A 96 16.87 0.27 -8.51
N ALA A 97 17.71 0.22 -9.57
CA ALA A 97 17.36 -0.38 -10.86
C ALA A 97 17.17 -1.90 -10.81
N HIS A 98 17.76 -2.58 -9.81
CA HIS A 98 17.79 -4.04 -9.70
C HIS A 98 17.32 -4.49 -8.32
N PRO A 99 16.73 -5.69 -8.21
CA PRO A 99 16.33 -6.22 -6.91
C PRO A 99 17.55 -6.47 -6.02
N LEU A 100 17.32 -6.31 -4.72
CA LEU A 100 18.33 -6.48 -3.68
C LEU A 100 18.15 -7.84 -3.00
N PRO A 101 18.84 -8.89 -3.42
CA PRO A 101 18.58 -10.25 -2.97
C PRO A 101 18.90 -10.50 -1.50
N MET A 102 19.60 -9.57 -0.82
CA MET A 102 19.86 -9.65 0.61
C MET A 102 18.66 -9.26 1.48
N PHE A 103 17.64 -8.59 0.93
CA PHE A 103 16.45 -8.16 1.68
C PHE A 103 15.28 -9.13 1.45
N THR A 104 15.43 -10.37 1.91
CA THR A 104 14.44 -11.44 1.73
C THR A 104 13.57 -11.66 2.98
N GLU A 105 14.01 -11.19 4.15
CA GLU A 105 13.30 -11.41 5.41
C GLU A 105 12.56 -10.15 5.86
N GLU A 106 11.31 -10.33 6.24
CA GLU A 106 10.49 -9.26 6.79
C GLU A 106 11.05 -8.74 8.11
N GLY A 107 11.23 -7.44 8.20
CA GLY A 107 11.59 -6.76 9.44
C GLY A 107 10.46 -6.74 10.48
N PRO A 108 10.74 -6.32 11.73
CA PRO A 108 9.76 -6.33 12.83
C PRO A 108 8.46 -5.58 12.51
N VAL A 109 8.55 -4.44 11.81
CA VAL A 109 7.39 -3.61 11.47
C VAL A 109 6.47 -4.35 10.50
N VAL A 110 7.00 -4.91 9.41
CA VAL A 110 6.21 -5.67 8.44
C VAL A 110 5.58 -6.90 9.09
N ARG A 111 6.36 -7.64 9.90
CA ARG A 111 5.82 -8.78 10.68
C ARG A 111 4.70 -8.38 11.62
N ALA A 112 4.80 -7.22 12.28
CA ALA A 112 3.75 -6.73 13.19
C ALA A 112 2.45 -6.39 12.43
N VAL A 113 2.55 -5.77 11.25
CA VAL A 113 1.41 -5.48 10.38
C VAL A 113 0.78 -6.79 9.86
N ARG A 114 1.59 -7.71 9.36
CA ARG A 114 1.11 -8.99 8.82
C ARG A 114 0.50 -9.93 9.87
N ARG A 115 1.02 -9.90 11.11
CA ARG A 115 0.42 -10.67 12.23
C ARG A 115 -1.00 -10.23 12.55
N GLN A 116 -1.36 -9.00 12.23
CA GLN A 116 -2.72 -8.51 12.33
C GLN A 116 -3.58 -8.87 11.11
N MET A 117 -3.04 -9.58 10.12
CA MET A 117 -3.72 -9.86 8.84
C MET A 117 -4.13 -8.58 8.10
N ALA A 118 -3.32 -7.54 8.15
CA ALA A 118 -3.46 -6.43 7.22
C ALA A 118 -3.22 -6.90 5.79
N VAL A 119 -3.91 -6.31 4.83
CA VAL A 119 -3.81 -6.63 3.41
C VAL A 119 -2.76 -5.73 2.77
N ILE A 120 -1.59 -6.28 2.40
CA ILE A 120 -0.58 -5.50 1.70
C ILE A 120 -1.04 -5.26 0.27
N SER A 121 -1.30 -3.99 -0.06
CA SER A 121 -1.81 -3.58 -1.38
C SER A 121 -0.73 -3.43 -2.46
N GLY A 122 0.55 -3.50 -2.07
CA GLY A 122 1.70 -3.44 -2.97
C GLY A 122 2.91 -2.75 -2.37
N LYS A 123 3.98 -2.72 -3.17
CA LYS A 123 5.26 -2.06 -2.87
C LYS A 123 5.22 -0.64 -3.43
N ALA A 124 5.10 0.35 -2.54
CA ALA A 124 5.02 1.76 -2.91
C ALA A 124 6.39 2.31 -3.33
N HIS A 125 6.40 3.22 -4.28
CA HIS A 125 7.61 3.88 -4.76
C HIS A 125 8.42 4.54 -3.65
N SER A 126 9.73 4.50 -3.82
CA SER A 126 10.73 5.12 -2.95
C SER A 126 11.79 5.83 -3.79
N VAL A 127 12.36 6.89 -3.26
CA VAL A 127 13.64 7.40 -3.74
C VAL A 127 14.71 6.33 -3.55
N GLU A 128 15.69 6.28 -4.45
CA GLU A 128 16.79 5.32 -4.40
C GLU A 128 17.50 5.39 -3.04
N TRP A 129 17.65 4.23 -2.39
CA TRP A 129 18.21 4.06 -1.03
C TRP A 129 17.53 4.92 0.04
N ALA A 130 16.29 5.35 -0.20
CA ALA A 130 15.56 6.27 0.67
C ALA A 130 16.29 7.60 0.92
N PHE A 131 17.15 8.03 -0.02
CA PHE A 131 17.99 9.22 0.13
C PHE A 131 17.54 10.35 -0.79
N GLY A 132 16.57 11.14 -0.35
CA GLY A 132 16.10 12.32 -1.07
C GLY A 132 14.68 12.75 -0.69
N GLY A 133 14.47 14.05 -0.46
CA GLY A 133 13.21 14.62 0.04
C GLY A 133 12.17 14.97 -1.02
N ILE A 134 12.53 15.03 -2.32
CA ILE A 134 11.62 15.47 -3.39
C ILE A 134 10.84 14.33 -4.06
N GLY A 135 11.23 13.07 -3.84
CA GLY A 135 10.50 11.91 -4.32
C GLY A 135 10.87 11.41 -5.70
N MET A 136 11.88 11.99 -6.37
CA MET A 136 12.33 11.56 -7.69
C MET A 136 13.07 10.23 -7.63
N ASN A 137 12.86 9.39 -8.65
CA ASN A 137 13.60 8.15 -8.84
C ASN A 137 14.10 8.08 -10.30
N PRO A 138 15.41 7.84 -10.53
CA PRO A 138 15.97 7.83 -11.89
C PRO A 138 15.71 6.52 -12.65
N HIS A 139 15.27 5.46 -11.98
CA HIS A 139 15.12 4.11 -12.55
C HIS A 139 13.66 3.75 -12.80
N TRP A 140 12.75 4.42 -12.09
CA TRP A 140 11.32 4.16 -12.11
C TRP A 140 10.57 5.48 -12.33
N ASP A 141 9.35 5.40 -12.80
CA ASP A 141 8.52 6.58 -12.91
C ASP A 141 8.32 7.23 -11.54
N THR A 142 8.50 8.55 -11.48
CA THR A 142 8.31 9.31 -10.24
C THR A 142 6.81 9.45 -9.96
N PRO A 143 6.32 9.11 -8.76
CA PRO A 143 4.94 9.34 -8.38
C PRO A 143 4.53 10.80 -8.60
N ARG A 144 3.32 11.03 -9.08
CA ARG A 144 2.78 12.37 -9.27
C ARG A 144 2.08 12.86 -8.02
N ASN A 145 2.33 14.11 -7.66
CA ASN A 145 1.50 14.77 -6.66
C ASN A 145 0.08 14.94 -7.21
N PRO A 146 -0.94 14.30 -6.61
CA PRO A 146 -2.28 14.28 -7.18
C PRO A 146 -3.05 15.61 -7.04
N TRP A 147 -2.51 16.58 -6.31
CA TRP A 147 -3.11 17.90 -6.12
C TRP A 147 -3.00 18.80 -7.37
N ASP A 148 -2.11 18.44 -8.32
CA ASP A 148 -1.99 19.13 -9.59
C ASP A 148 -2.14 18.15 -10.76
N ALA A 149 -3.26 18.28 -11.49
CA ALA A 149 -3.55 17.40 -12.61
C ALA A 149 -2.82 17.81 -13.90
N GLN A 150 -2.31 19.03 -13.97
CA GLN A 150 -1.68 19.61 -15.17
C GLN A 150 -0.16 19.45 -15.09
N ASP A 151 0.44 19.97 -14.02
CA ASP A 151 1.88 19.91 -13.84
C ASP A 151 2.31 18.73 -13.00
N HIS A 152 3.41 18.08 -13.35
CA HIS A 152 4.01 17.04 -12.54
C HIS A 152 4.73 17.68 -11.34
N ARG A 153 4.03 17.84 -10.23
CA ARG A 153 4.60 18.32 -8.97
C ARG A 153 5.28 17.18 -8.21
N ALA A 154 6.30 17.53 -7.46
CA ALA A 154 7.00 16.59 -6.59
C ALA A 154 6.05 15.97 -5.56
N PRO A 155 6.07 14.63 -5.38
CA PRO A 155 5.20 13.95 -4.41
C PRO A 155 5.70 14.10 -2.98
N GLY A 156 6.94 14.54 -2.79
CA GLY A 156 7.68 14.41 -1.55
C GLY A 156 8.35 13.05 -1.44
N GLY A 157 9.28 12.90 -0.49
CA GLY A 157 10.10 11.68 -0.34
C GLY A 157 10.78 11.62 1.02
N SER A 158 11.49 10.58 1.25
CA SER A 158 11.85 9.45 0.37
C SER A 158 10.74 8.43 0.13
N SER A 159 9.65 8.45 0.91
CA SER A 159 8.47 7.56 0.78
C SER A 159 7.49 8.11 -0.25
N SER A 160 7.95 8.29 -1.49
CA SER A 160 7.24 9.03 -2.55
C SER A 160 5.87 8.44 -2.92
N GLY A 161 5.74 7.11 -2.97
CA GLY A 161 4.48 6.45 -3.27
C GLY A 161 3.52 6.37 -2.08
N ALA A 162 3.98 6.55 -0.84
CA ALA A 162 3.15 6.36 0.35
C ALA A 162 1.95 7.33 0.38
N GLY A 163 2.21 8.64 0.34
CA GLY A 163 1.14 9.65 0.33
C GLY A 163 0.25 9.56 -0.91
N VAL A 164 0.81 9.19 -2.05
CA VAL A 164 0.07 9.03 -3.31
C VAL A 164 -0.87 7.84 -3.24
N SER A 165 -0.45 6.70 -2.66
CA SER A 165 -1.31 5.52 -2.48
C SER A 165 -2.51 5.79 -1.56
N LEU A 166 -2.34 6.59 -0.52
CA LEU A 166 -3.44 7.02 0.35
C LEU A 166 -4.43 7.92 -0.41
N TRP A 167 -3.93 8.91 -1.14
CA TRP A 167 -4.79 9.79 -1.93
C TRP A 167 -5.51 9.03 -3.05
N GLN A 168 -4.85 8.06 -3.67
CA GLN A 168 -5.40 7.17 -4.69
C GLN A 168 -6.56 6.32 -4.14
N GLY A 169 -6.63 6.11 -2.83
CA GLY A 169 -7.60 5.23 -2.19
C GLY A 169 -7.27 3.74 -2.32
N SER A 170 -6.01 3.43 -2.60
CA SER A 170 -5.50 2.05 -2.72
C SER A 170 -4.82 1.56 -1.43
N ALA A 171 -4.82 2.37 -0.39
CA ALA A 171 -4.41 2.01 0.96
C ALA A 171 -5.08 2.97 1.95
N VAL A 172 -5.31 2.53 3.20
CA VAL A 172 -5.77 3.38 4.31
C VAL A 172 -4.64 3.69 5.28
N ALA A 173 -3.53 2.97 5.18
CA ALA A 173 -2.27 3.24 5.87
C ALA A 173 -1.09 2.92 4.95
N ALA A 174 0.05 3.54 5.20
CA ALA A 174 1.27 3.32 4.44
C ALA A 174 2.46 3.17 5.38
N LEU A 175 3.29 2.16 5.16
CA LEU A 175 4.59 2.03 5.81
C LEU A 175 5.59 2.88 5.05
N GLY A 176 6.05 3.94 5.70
CA GLY A 176 7.11 4.82 5.21
C GLY A 176 8.35 4.77 6.10
N SER A 177 9.38 5.51 5.73
CA SER A 177 10.58 5.76 6.53
C SER A 177 11.03 7.20 6.33
N ASP A 178 11.73 7.74 7.27
CA ASP A 178 12.41 9.03 7.18
C ASP A 178 13.91 8.83 6.90
#